data_0418bd42739d417e360cdee0c2eda89b
#
_entry.id   0418bd42739d417e360cdee0c2eda89b
#
_cell.length_a   1.000
_cell.length_b   1.000
_cell.length_c   1.000
_cell.angle_alpha   90.00
_cell.angle_beta   90.00
_cell.angle_gamma   90.00
#
_symmetry.space_group_name_H-M   'P 1'
#
loop_
_entity.id
_entity.type
_entity.pdbx_description
1 polymer ?
#
loop_
_entity_poly.entity_id
_entity_poly.type
_entity_poly.pdbx_seq_one_letter_code
_entity_poly.pdbx_strand_id
1 'polypeptide(L)'
;MPLVSVFGGVGERTREGNDLLREMLESGVIKYGKEFMKSMEEGGWDLDKIDYNELEKSQATLVFGQMNEPPGARARVALSGLTMAEYFRDGDGETEGRDILFFIDNIFRFTQAGSEVSALLGRMPSAVGYQPTLASEMGAMQERIICWSNGSSASLLAYFPYSLIYQ
;
A
#
# COMPACT_ATOMS: atom_id res chain seq x y z
N MET A 1 17.29 12.82 5.66
CA MET A 1 16.30 12.74 4.55
C MET A 1 14.93 12.54 5.14
N PRO A 2 13.86 13.12 4.58
CA PRO A 2 12.51 12.87 5.10
C PRO A 2 12.09 11.41 4.84
N LEU A 3 11.64 10.73 5.87
CA LEU A 3 11.04 9.40 5.80
C LEU A 3 9.72 9.48 5.02
N VAL A 4 9.50 8.61 4.06
CA VAL A 4 8.24 8.49 3.33
C VAL A 4 7.57 7.18 3.72
N SER A 5 6.28 7.24 4.03
CA SER A 5 5.48 6.07 4.34
C SER A 5 4.64 5.67 3.13
N VAL A 6 4.64 4.38 2.81
CA VAL A 6 3.74 3.81 1.79
C VAL A 6 2.83 2.79 2.47
N PHE A 7 1.53 2.97 2.33
CA PHE A 7 0.53 2.11 2.92
C PHE A 7 -0.25 1.36 1.84
N GLY A 8 -0.20 0.04 1.88
CA GLY A 8 -0.94 -0.87 1.01
C GLY A 8 -2.12 -1.52 1.75
N GLY A 9 -3.33 -1.02 1.53
CA GLY A 9 -4.56 -1.59 2.09
C GLY A 9 -5.13 -2.66 1.17
N VAL A 10 -5.03 -3.93 1.54
CA VAL A 10 -5.47 -5.07 0.73
C VAL A 10 -6.78 -5.63 1.25
N GLY A 11 -7.85 -5.50 0.47
CA GLY A 11 -9.17 -6.01 0.83
C GLY A 11 -9.83 -5.24 1.97
N GLU A 12 -9.48 -3.96 2.14
CA GLU A 12 -10.04 -3.08 3.15
C GLU A 12 -11.49 -2.68 2.87
N ARG A 13 -12.22 -2.33 3.93
CA ARG A 13 -13.53 -1.73 3.79
C ARG A 13 -13.37 -0.29 3.32
N THR A 14 -14.24 0.16 2.43
CA THR A 14 -14.25 1.53 1.91
C THR A 14 -14.27 2.58 3.01
N ARG A 15 -15.03 2.35 4.08
CA ARG A 15 -15.11 3.24 5.22
C ARG A 15 -13.77 3.38 5.93
N GLU A 16 -13.08 2.28 6.20
CA GLU A 16 -11.78 2.28 6.91
C GLU A 16 -10.71 3.02 6.09
N GLY A 17 -10.70 2.83 4.76
CA GLY A 17 -9.80 3.56 3.87
C GLY A 17 -10.07 5.07 3.86
N ASN A 18 -11.34 5.49 3.86
CA ASN A 18 -11.72 6.89 3.92
C ASN A 18 -11.39 7.53 5.28
N ASP A 19 -11.63 6.79 6.39
CA ASP A 19 -11.31 7.28 7.74
C ASP A 19 -9.79 7.46 7.89
N LEU A 20 -8.98 6.51 7.40
CA LEU A 20 -7.52 6.64 7.41
C LEU A 20 -7.02 7.83 6.59
N LEU A 21 -7.57 8.05 5.39
CA LEU A 21 -7.22 9.22 4.58
C LEU A 21 -7.56 10.53 5.30
N ARG A 22 -8.74 10.59 5.94
CA ARG A 22 -9.15 11.75 6.74
C ARG A 22 -8.17 12.03 7.88
N GLU A 23 -7.81 11.03 8.67
CA GLU A 23 -6.87 11.16 9.77
C GLU A 23 -5.48 11.64 9.29
N MET A 24 -5.02 11.14 8.14
CA MET A 24 -3.75 11.57 7.55
C MET A 24 -3.80 13.00 7.02
N LEU A 25 -4.94 13.46 6.53
CA LEU A 25 -5.14 14.85 6.13
C LEU A 25 -5.19 15.77 7.37
N GLU A 26 -5.93 15.40 8.42
CA GLU A 26 -6.04 16.15 9.66
C GLU A 26 -4.70 16.24 10.40
N SER A 27 -3.89 15.18 10.38
CA SER A 27 -2.55 15.16 10.97
C SER A 27 -1.51 15.92 10.13
N GLY A 28 -1.84 16.31 8.88
CA GLY A 28 -0.94 17.02 7.98
C GLY A 28 0.18 16.18 7.37
N VAL A 29 0.11 14.85 7.50
CA VAL A 29 1.02 13.90 6.83
C VAL A 29 0.77 13.90 5.32
N ILE A 30 -0.50 13.96 4.92
CA ILE A 30 -0.94 14.21 3.55
C ILE A 30 -1.47 15.64 3.47
N LYS A 31 -1.05 16.39 2.45
CA LYS A 31 -1.36 17.82 2.30
C LYS A 31 -2.12 18.05 1.01
N TYR A 32 -3.43 18.27 1.11
CA TYR A 32 -4.28 18.59 -0.05
C TYR A 32 -4.53 20.10 -0.21
N GLY A 33 -4.00 20.92 0.72
CA GLY A 33 -4.18 22.36 0.70
C GLY A 33 -5.37 22.85 1.56
N LYS A 34 -5.36 24.15 1.85
CA LYS A 34 -6.33 24.77 2.79
C LYS A 34 -7.76 24.80 2.24
N GLU A 35 -7.93 24.93 0.93
CA GLU A 35 -9.24 24.99 0.29
C GLU A 35 -9.95 23.64 0.33
N PHE A 36 -9.19 22.56 0.09
CA PHE A 36 -9.71 21.21 0.24
C PHE A 36 -10.11 20.91 1.69
N MET A 37 -9.29 21.29 2.67
CA MET A 37 -9.59 21.09 4.09
C MET A 37 -10.89 21.78 4.52
N LYS A 38 -11.14 23.00 4.05
CA LYS A 38 -12.41 23.70 4.30
C LYS A 38 -13.60 22.98 3.68
N SER A 39 -13.46 22.50 2.44
CA SER A 39 -14.50 21.71 1.77
C SER A 39 -14.82 20.42 2.54
N MET A 40 -13.81 19.76 3.10
CA MET A 40 -13.97 18.56 3.90
C MET A 40 -14.71 18.84 5.22
N GLU A 41 -14.41 19.95 5.90
CA GLU A 41 -15.12 20.40 7.12
C GLU A 41 -16.60 20.72 6.85
N GLU A 42 -16.93 21.25 5.67
CA GLU A 42 -18.29 21.49 5.20
C GLU A 42 -19.03 20.20 4.75
N GLY A 43 -18.36 19.05 4.82
CA GLY A 43 -18.91 17.73 4.47
C GLY A 43 -18.81 17.38 2.98
N GLY A 44 -18.09 18.15 2.20
CA GLY A 44 -17.81 17.89 0.79
C GLY A 44 -16.40 17.33 0.56
N TRP A 45 -16.26 16.45 -0.43
CA TRP A 45 -14.95 15.95 -0.92
C TRP A 45 -14.75 16.47 -2.34
N ASP A 46 -14.33 17.73 -2.45
CA ASP A 46 -14.15 18.40 -3.73
C ASP A 46 -12.70 18.23 -4.19
N LEU A 47 -12.45 17.24 -5.04
CA LEU A 47 -11.12 16.90 -5.53
C LEU A 47 -10.53 17.99 -6.44
N ASP A 48 -11.36 18.86 -7.01
CA ASP A 48 -10.89 19.93 -7.88
C ASP A 48 -10.17 21.05 -7.08
N LYS A 49 -10.33 21.06 -5.75
CA LYS A 49 -9.67 22.02 -4.83
C LYS A 49 -8.34 21.55 -4.27
N ILE A 50 -7.81 20.45 -4.76
CA ILE A 50 -6.50 19.93 -4.34
C ILE A 50 -5.39 20.83 -4.88
N ASP A 51 -4.53 21.31 -3.98
CA ASP A 51 -3.31 22.02 -4.36
C ASP A 51 -2.17 21.01 -4.58
N TYR A 52 -1.82 20.79 -5.84
CA TYR A 52 -0.78 19.85 -6.24
C TYR A 52 0.61 20.23 -5.73
N ASN A 53 0.91 21.53 -5.55
CA ASN A 53 2.19 21.98 -4.98
C ASN A 53 2.32 21.63 -3.48
N GLU A 54 1.20 21.63 -2.76
CA GLU A 54 1.20 21.16 -1.37
C GLU A 54 1.20 19.62 -1.30
N LEU A 55 0.54 18.95 -2.25
CA LEU A 55 0.52 17.49 -2.34
C LEU A 55 1.93 16.90 -2.51
N GLU A 56 2.79 17.50 -3.30
CA GLU A 56 4.19 17.08 -3.47
C GLU A 56 5.00 17.07 -2.16
N LYS A 57 4.58 17.86 -1.17
CA LYS A 57 5.21 17.90 0.16
C LYS A 57 4.67 16.84 1.13
N SER A 58 3.77 15.99 0.66
CA SER A 58 3.22 14.90 1.47
C SER A 58 4.27 13.83 1.76
N GLN A 59 4.15 13.20 2.93
CA GLN A 59 5.09 12.18 3.40
C GLN A 59 4.48 10.78 3.43
N ALA A 60 3.31 10.60 2.84
CA ALA A 60 2.65 9.32 2.76
C ALA A 60 2.00 9.10 1.40
N THR A 61 2.00 7.84 0.97
CA THR A 61 1.30 7.37 -0.23
C THR A 61 0.39 6.22 0.17
N LEU A 62 -0.87 6.29 -0.24
CA LEU A 62 -1.89 5.29 0.07
C LEU A 62 -2.28 4.54 -1.21
N VAL A 63 -2.21 3.22 -1.15
CA VAL A 63 -2.60 2.32 -2.25
C VAL A 63 -3.63 1.33 -1.73
N PHE A 64 -4.89 1.47 -2.15
CA PHE A 64 -5.99 0.64 -1.68
C PHE A 64 -6.56 -0.26 -2.76
N GLY A 65 -6.91 -1.49 -2.36
CA GLY A 65 -7.82 -2.36 -3.07
C GLY A 65 -8.91 -2.83 -2.13
N GLN A 66 -10.14 -2.41 -2.38
CA GLN A 66 -11.27 -2.66 -1.49
C GLN A 66 -11.75 -4.12 -1.55
N MET A 67 -12.58 -4.51 -0.58
CA MET A 67 -13.13 -5.88 -0.50
C MET A 67 -14.01 -6.27 -1.70
N ASN A 68 -14.68 -5.31 -2.31
CA ASN A 68 -15.55 -5.50 -3.47
C ASN A 68 -14.80 -5.64 -4.80
N GLU A 69 -13.50 -5.40 -4.81
CA GLU A 69 -12.69 -5.58 -6.00
C GLU A 69 -12.51 -7.07 -6.35
N PRO A 70 -12.35 -7.40 -7.64
CA PRO A 70 -12.05 -8.77 -8.06
C PRO A 70 -10.78 -9.32 -7.40
N PRO A 71 -10.68 -10.65 -7.18
CA PRO A 71 -9.52 -11.25 -6.51
C PRO A 71 -8.20 -10.92 -7.19
N GLY A 72 -8.18 -10.84 -8.52
CA GLY A 72 -6.98 -10.45 -9.27
C GLY A 72 -6.51 -9.03 -8.99
N ALA A 73 -7.41 -8.08 -8.80
CA ALA A 73 -7.09 -6.71 -8.42
C ALA A 73 -6.55 -6.67 -6.98
N ARG A 74 -7.24 -7.32 -6.03
CA ARG A 74 -6.81 -7.39 -4.63
C ARG A 74 -5.42 -8.00 -4.47
N ALA A 75 -5.10 -9.06 -5.23
CA ALA A 75 -3.77 -9.66 -5.25
C ALA A 75 -2.66 -8.75 -5.80
N ARG A 76 -3.01 -7.72 -6.58
CA ARG A 76 -2.04 -6.78 -7.17
C ARG A 76 -1.76 -5.55 -6.31
N VAL A 77 -2.67 -5.18 -5.41
CA VAL A 77 -2.56 -3.96 -4.59
C VAL A 77 -1.26 -3.94 -3.77
N ALA A 78 -0.93 -5.02 -3.07
CA ALA A 78 0.30 -5.12 -2.30
C ALA A 78 1.56 -4.94 -3.17
N LEU A 79 1.57 -5.54 -4.37
CA LEU A 79 2.67 -5.40 -5.32
C LEU A 79 2.75 -3.99 -5.91
N SER A 80 1.61 -3.34 -6.14
CA SER A 80 1.57 -1.94 -6.59
C SER A 80 2.11 -1.00 -5.52
N GLY A 81 1.72 -1.19 -4.25
CA GLY A 81 2.27 -0.46 -3.12
C GLY A 81 3.78 -0.65 -2.99
N LEU A 82 4.26 -1.88 -3.15
CA LEU A 82 5.69 -2.19 -3.12
C LEU A 82 6.44 -1.50 -4.27
N THR A 83 5.88 -1.47 -5.48
CA THR A 83 6.49 -0.77 -6.62
C THR A 83 6.59 0.74 -6.38
N MET A 84 5.59 1.35 -5.74
CA MET A 84 5.66 2.75 -5.32
C MET A 84 6.75 2.97 -4.26
N ALA A 85 6.85 2.06 -3.30
CA ALA A 85 7.91 2.10 -2.28
C ALA A 85 9.31 2.01 -2.90
N GLU A 86 9.50 1.11 -3.84
CA GLU A 86 10.77 0.96 -4.60
C GLU A 86 11.10 2.23 -5.39
N TYR A 87 10.13 2.84 -6.05
CA TYR A 87 10.31 4.09 -6.79
C TYR A 87 10.85 5.21 -5.90
N PHE A 88 10.26 5.40 -4.71
CA PHE A 88 10.75 6.41 -3.76
C PHE A 88 12.10 6.04 -3.13
N ARG A 89 12.37 4.75 -2.93
CA ARG A 89 13.65 4.28 -2.41
C ARG A 89 14.78 4.51 -3.39
N ASP A 90 14.55 4.18 -4.66
CA ASP A 90 15.60 4.18 -5.68
C ASP A 90 15.80 5.58 -6.29
N GLY A 91 14.78 6.44 -6.21
CA GLY A 91 14.76 7.75 -6.87
C GLY A 91 14.66 7.63 -8.40
N ASP A 92 14.71 8.75 -9.07
CA ASP A 92 14.58 8.86 -10.53
C ASP A 92 15.93 9.19 -11.24
N GLY A 93 17.04 9.15 -10.50
CA GLY A 93 18.38 9.49 -11.00
C GLY A 93 18.71 10.98 -10.85
N GLU A 94 17.74 11.88 -10.70
CA GLU A 94 17.92 13.30 -10.38
C GLU A 94 17.71 13.57 -8.89
N THR A 95 16.81 12.80 -8.25
CA THR A 95 16.54 12.86 -6.81
C THR A 95 17.21 11.70 -6.08
N GLU A 96 17.83 12.00 -4.95
CA GLU A 96 18.38 10.96 -4.07
C GLU A 96 17.24 10.11 -3.49
N GLY A 97 17.49 8.78 -3.43
CA GLY A 97 16.58 7.84 -2.80
C GLY A 97 16.29 8.20 -1.34
N ARG A 98 15.12 7.79 -0.86
CA ARG A 98 14.63 8.10 0.50
C ARG A 98 14.45 6.82 1.31
N ASP A 99 14.56 6.94 2.63
CA ASP A 99 14.16 5.87 3.53
C ASP A 99 12.64 5.69 3.49
N ILE A 100 12.21 4.45 3.29
CA ILE A 100 10.79 4.13 3.10
C ILE A 100 10.31 3.21 4.21
N LEU A 101 9.17 3.55 4.80
CA LEU A 101 8.41 2.69 5.69
C LEU A 101 7.19 2.17 4.95
N PHE A 102 7.19 0.87 4.67
CA PHE A 102 6.14 0.22 3.91
C PHE A 102 5.22 -0.61 4.82
N PHE A 103 3.94 -0.32 4.79
CA PHE A 103 2.90 -1.05 5.52
C PHE A 103 2.02 -1.83 4.56
N ILE A 104 1.72 -3.09 4.88
CA ILE A 104 0.69 -3.87 4.19
C ILE A 104 -0.35 -4.31 5.21
N ASP A 105 -1.54 -3.80 5.07
CA ASP A 105 -2.71 -4.19 5.84
C ASP A 105 -3.81 -4.66 4.87
N ASN A 106 -4.12 -5.91 4.74
CA ASN A 106 -3.73 -7.05 5.56
C ASN A 106 -3.03 -8.10 4.68
N ILE A 107 -1.87 -8.59 5.07
CA ILE A 107 -1.10 -9.58 4.31
C ILE A 107 -1.89 -10.90 4.14
N PHE A 108 -2.75 -11.25 5.08
CA PHE A 108 -3.61 -12.42 4.98
C PHE A 108 -4.60 -12.31 3.81
N ARG A 109 -5.16 -11.14 3.56
CA ARG A 109 -6.06 -10.90 2.44
C ARG A 109 -5.36 -10.96 1.09
N PHE A 110 -4.08 -10.61 1.04
CA PHE A 110 -3.26 -10.84 -0.14
C PHE A 110 -3.15 -12.33 -0.46
N THR A 111 -2.84 -13.16 0.53
CA THR A 111 -2.77 -14.63 0.35
C THR A 111 -4.14 -15.23 0.02
N GLN A 112 -5.21 -14.76 0.63
CA GLN A 112 -6.58 -15.17 0.33
C GLN A 112 -6.97 -14.85 -1.12
N ALA A 113 -6.67 -13.65 -1.60
CA ALA A 113 -6.93 -13.28 -2.99
C ALA A 113 -6.15 -14.16 -3.97
N GLY A 114 -4.91 -14.53 -3.65
CA GLY A 114 -4.12 -15.51 -4.41
C GLY A 114 -4.77 -16.90 -4.46
N SER A 115 -5.33 -17.37 -3.33
CA SER A 115 -6.10 -18.62 -3.27
C SER A 115 -7.33 -18.58 -4.15
N GLU A 116 -8.10 -17.50 -4.12
CA GLU A 116 -9.29 -17.32 -4.95
C GLU A 116 -8.94 -17.33 -6.44
N VAL A 117 -7.88 -16.65 -6.86
CA VAL A 117 -7.38 -16.67 -8.24
C VAL A 117 -6.95 -18.07 -8.64
N SER A 118 -6.23 -18.78 -7.77
CA SER A 118 -5.78 -20.15 -8.02
C SER A 118 -6.96 -21.12 -8.21
N ALA A 119 -8.00 -20.98 -7.39
CA ALA A 119 -9.23 -21.76 -7.50
C ALA A 119 -9.98 -21.49 -8.82
N LEU A 120 -10.07 -20.22 -9.23
CA LEU A 120 -10.68 -19.84 -10.52
C LEU A 120 -9.92 -20.41 -11.72
N LEU A 121 -8.61 -20.60 -11.59
CA LEU A 121 -7.77 -21.24 -12.61
C LEU A 121 -7.81 -22.77 -12.56
N GLY A 122 -8.62 -23.36 -11.67
CA GLY A 122 -8.76 -24.81 -11.54
C GLY A 122 -7.51 -25.52 -10.98
N ARG A 123 -6.63 -24.80 -10.30
CA ARG A 123 -5.45 -25.40 -9.68
C ARG A 123 -5.83 -26.16 -8.43
N MET A 124 -5.26 -27.35 -8.26
CA MET A 124 -5.50 -28.18 -7.09
C MET A 124 -4.90 -27.53 -5.84
N PRO A 125 -5.68 -27.29 -4.77
CA PRO A 125 -5.15 -26.67 -3.55
C PRO A 125 -4.13 -27.60 -2.87
N SER A 126 -3.23 -27.01 -2.08
CA SER A 126 -2.33 -27.76 -1.20
C SER A 126 -3.11 -28.51 -0.12
N ALA A 127 -2.44 -29.42 0.62
CA ALA A 127 -3.05 -30.19 1.70
C ALA A 127 -3.69 -29.34 2.80
N VAL A 128 -3.29 -28.06 2.93
CA VAL A 128 -3.79 -27.09 3.92
C VAL A 128 -4.85 -26.14 3.33
N GLY A 129 -5.21 -26.34 2.04
CA GLY A 129 -6.25 -25.53 1.36
C GLY A 129 -5.79 -24.25 0.70
N TYR A 130 -4.50 -23.88 0.80
CA TYR A 130 -3.91 -22.73 0.12
C TYR A 130 -3.46 -23.06 -1.31
N GLN A 131 -3.20 -22.02 -2.10
CA GLN A 131 -2.61 -22.19 -3.43
C GLN A 131 -1.22 -22.85 -3.37
N PRO A 132 -0.88 -23.72 -4.35
CA PRO A 132 0.42 -24.41 -4.36
C PRO A 132 1.59 -23.44 -4.58
N THR A 133 1.33 -22.23 -5.10
CA THR A 133 2.32 -21.19 -5.39
C THR A 133 2.52 -20.18 -4.24
N LEU A 134 1.89 -20.40 -3.07
CA LEU A 134 1.94 -19.44 -1.96
C LEU A 134 3.37 -19.10 -1.55
N ALA A 135 4.22 -20.10 -1.36
CA ALA A 135 5.60 -19.88 -0.92
C ALA A 135 6.41 -19.08 -1.93
N SER A 136 6.22 -19.34 -3.23
CA SER A 136 6.91 -18.62 -4.30
C SER A 136 6.42 -17.17 -4.42
N GLU A 137 5.11 -16.93 -4.30
CA GLU A 137 4.51 -15.59 -4.38
C GLU A 137 4.95 -14.72 -3.19
N MET A 138 4.92 -15.29 -1.98
CA MET A 138 5.39 -14.59 -0.78
C MET A 138 6.90 -14.38 -0.80
N GLY A 139 7.67 -15.38 -1.23
CA GLY A 139 9.12 -15.28 -1.38
C GLY A 139 9.51 -14.19 -2.36
N ALA A 140 8.90 -14.12 -3.53
CA ALA A 140 9.17 -13.09 -4.53
C ALA A 140 8.84 -11.67 -4.01
N MET A 141 7.80 -11.51 -3.22
CA MET A 141 7.50 -10.23 -2.58
C MET A 141 8.54 -9.87 -1.51
N GLN A 142 8.92 -10.83 -0.66
CA GLN A 142 9.91 -10.62 0.39
C GLN A 142 11.31 -10.30 -0.17
N GLU A 143 11.72 -10.96 -1.24
CA GLU A 143 12.98 -10.68 -1.92
C GLU A 143 13.07 -9.23 -2.39
N ARG A 144 11.98 -8.66 -2.93
CA ARG A 144 11.93 -7.25 -3.35
C ARG A 144 12.09 -6.28 -2.18
N ILE A 145 11.58 -6.64 -1.00
CA ILE A 145 11.71 -5.81 0.21
C ILE A 145 13.16 -5.80 0.70
N ILE A 146 13.85 -6.93 0.60
CA ILE A 146 15.20 -7.13 1.13
C ILE A 146 16.28 -6.70 0.13
N CYS A 147 15.97 -6.67 -1.18
CA CYS A 147 16.94 -6.29 -2.20
C CYS A 147 17.46 -4.87 -2.00
N TRP A 148 18.73 -4.76 -1.60
CA TRP A 148 19.51 -3.53 -1.61
C TRP A 148 19.85 -3.15 -3.04
N SER A 149 19.48 -1.95 -3.45
CA SER A 149 20.05 -1.40 -4.65
C SER A 149 21.53 -1.04 -4.38
N ASN A 150 22.43 -1.57 -5.19
CA ASN A 150 23.85 -1.29 -5.09
C ASN A 150 24.11 0.21 -5.24
N GLY A 151 24.40 0.90 -4.12
CA GLY A 151 24.80 2.31 -4.10
C GLY A 151 23.79 3.30 -3.55
N SER A 152 22.56 2.90 -3.24
CA SER A 152 21.58 3.73 -2.51
C SER A 152 21.82 3.58 -1.01
N SER A 153 21.92 4.69 -0.29
CA SER A 153 21.94 4.68 1.18
C SER A 153 20.53 4.61 1.80
N ALA A 154 19.50 4.51 0.98
CA ALA A 154 18.11 4.45 1.38
C ALA A 154 17.69 3.01 1.72
N SER A 155 16.88 2.85 2.74
CA SER A 155 16.39 1.56 3.22
C SER A 155 14.87 1.42 3.04
N LEU A 156 14.42 0.18 2.82
CA LEU A 156 13.00 -0.18 2.78
C LEU A 156 12.70 -1.10 3.97
N LEU A 157 11.91 -0.60 4.93
CA LEU A 157 11.42 -1.38 6.06
C LEU A 157 9.94 -1.71 5.85
N ALA A 158 9.62 -3.00 5.78
CA ALA A 158 8.24 -3.45 5.67
C ALA A 158 7.68 -3.87 7.03
N TYR A 159 6.46 -3.46 7.31
CA TYR A 159 5.72 -3.82 8.51
C TYR A 159 4.39 -4.51 8.14
N PHE A 160 4.16 -5.66 8.75
CA PHE A 160 2.93 -6.43 8.61
C PHE A 160 2.23 -6.49 9.98
N PRO A 161 1.13 -5.78 10.20
CA PRO A 161 0.42 -5.84 11.47
C PRO A 161 -0.17 -7.24 11.68
N TYR A 162 0.19 -7.88 12.79
CA TYR A 162 -0.31 -9.20 13.18
C TYR A 162 -1.69 -9.18 13.85
N SER A 163 -2.27 -8.01 14.06
CA SER A 163 -3.47 -7.82 14.90
C SER A 163 -4.74 -8.52 14.41
N LEU A 164 -4.71 -9.22 13.27
CA LEU A 164 -5.88 -9.85 12.65
C LEU A 164 -5.76 -11.37 12.41
N ILE A 165 -4.75 -12.03 12.99
CA ILE A 165 -4.63 -13.50 12.91
C ILE A 165 -5.60 -14.20 13.91
N TYR A 166 -6.23 -13.45 14.82
CA TYR A 166 -7.06 -13.96 15.91
C TYR A 166 -8.52 -13.43 15.91
N GLN A 167 -9.06 -13.09 14.74
CA GLN A 167 -10.52 -12.84 14.61
C GLN A 167 -11.17 -13.82 13.67
#